data_c05fa13e1e5d1932b2c7244acc4e35b2
#
_entry.id   c05fa13e1e5d1932b2c7244acc4e35b2
#
_cell.length_a   1.000
_cell.length_b   1.000
_cell.length_c   1.000
_cell.angle_alpha   90.00
_cell.angle_beta   90.00
_cell.angle_gamma   90.00
#
_symmetry.space_group_name_H-M   'P 1'
#
loop_
_entity.id
_entity.type
_entity.pdbx_description
1 polymer ?
#
loop_
_entity_poly.entity_id
_entity_poly.type
_entity_poly.pdbx_seq_one_letter_code
_entity_poly.pdbx_strand_id
1 'polypeptide(L)'
;VLFTSDNGVNLAHWPDAGTPSFRGEKGLTWDGGFRVPMLVRWPGQVPAGQWTGELMSSEDWVPTLMAAAGVPDIKAKLLQGAKIGDEVFKVHLDGYDQSEMLTGNGPSRRREFFFYGETDLNAVRVDNWKVHLAIKNQWIKAAEKVPGGLLIDIKLDPFERTPEAAGHFR
;
A
#
# COMPACT_ATOMS: atom_id res chain seq x y z
N VAL A 1 -17.95 -0.67 8.93
CA VAL A 1 -17.84 0.30 7.83
C VAL A 1 -16.37 0.54 7.54
N LEU A 2 -16.01 0.48 6.28
CA LEU A 2 -14.70 0.84 5.75
C LEU A 2 -14.86 2.03 4.82
N PHE A 3 -14.05 3.05 4.99
CA PHE A 3 -13.97 4.21 4.11
C PHE A 3 -12.50 4.46 3.75
N THR A 4 -12.19 4.46 2.47
CA THR A 4 -10.85 4.70 1.92
C THR A 4 -10.96 5.15 0.47
N SER A 5 -9.82 5.42 -0.18
CA SER A 5 -9.71 5.67 -1.62
C SER A 5 -8.91 4.54 -2.27
N ASP A 6 -9.06 4.37 -3.56
CA ASP A 6 -8.33 3.39 -4.37
C ASP A 6 -6.91 3.86 -4.75
N ASN A 7 -6.70 5.18 -4.77
CA ASN A 7 -5.42 5.81 -5.14
C ASN A 7 -5.29 7.21 -4.54
N GLY A 8 -4.12 7.79 -4.66
CA GLY A 8 -3.86 9.18 -4.30
C GLY A 8 -4.62 10.19 -5.14
N VAL A 9 -4.49 11.47 -4.80
CA VAL A 9 -5.18 12.58 -5.48
C VAL A 9 -4.86 12.63 -6.97
N ASN A 10 -5.82 13.09 -7.75
CA ASN A 10 -5.67 13.36 -9.18
C ASN A 10 -5.69 14.88 -9.41
N LEU A 11 -4.54 15.51 -9.40
CA LEU A 11 -4.39 16.96 -9.54
C LEU A 11 -4.73 17.46 -10.95
N ALA A 12 -4.55 16.62 -11.97
CA ALA A 12 -4.81 17.00 -13.34
C ALA A 12 -6.30 17.30 -13.62
N HIS A 13 -7.20 16.59 -12.91
CA HIS A 13 -8.66 16.75 -13.06
C HIS A 13 -9.30 17.53 -11.91
N TRP A 14 -8.67 17.52 -10.73
CA TRP A 14 -9.18 18.08 -9.49
C TRP A 14 -8.10 18.92 -8.81
N PRO A 15 -7.75 20.10 -9.36
CA PRO A 15 -6.67 20.94 -8.82
C PRO A 15 -6.95 21.47 -7.41
N ASP A 16 -8.22 21.46 -6.99
CA ASP A 16 -8.70 21.81 -5.66
C ASP A 16 -8.86 20.58 -4.74
N ALA A 17 -8.55 19.37 -5.22
CA ALA A 17 -8.50 18.19 -4.36
C ALA A 17 -7.43 18.38 -3.28
N GLY A 18 -7.78 18.04 -2.03
CA GLY A 18 -6.88 18.14 -0.89
C GLY A 18 -5.58 17.39 -1.15
N THR A 19 -4.50 18.11 -1.44
CA THR A 19 -3.19 17.54 -1.70
C THR A 19 -2.54 17.16 -0.39
N PRO A 20 -2.27 15.88 -0.11
CA PRO A 20 -1.48 15.50 1.04
C PRO A 20 -0.04 15.98 0.86
N SER A 21 0.72 16.07 1.97
CA SER A 21 2.13 16.46 1.94
C SER A 21 3.04 15.46 1.21
N PHE A 22 2.53 14.28 0.91
CA PHE A 22 3.27 13.21 0.23
C PHE A 22 3.51 13.57 -1.23
N ARG A 23 4.74 13.26 -1.70
CA ARG A 23 5.13 13.52 -3.09
C ARG A 23 4.29 12.71 -4.08
N GLY A 24 3.99 13.33 -5.22
CA GLY A 24 3.31 12.69 -6.33
C GLY A 24 1.80 12.70 -6.23
N GLU A 25 1.17 12.09 -7.20
CA GLU A 25 -0.28 11.99 -7.39
C GLU A 25 -0.64 10.65 -8.04
N LYS A 26 -1.92 10.38 -8.25
CA LYS A 26 -2.43 9.21 -8.98
C LYS A 26 -1.61 8.93 -10.25
N GLY A 27 -1.23 7.67 -10.43
CA GLY A 27 -0.44 7.21 -11.59
C GLY A 27 1.07 7.40 -11.45
N LEU A 28 1.55 8.00 -10.34
CA LEU A 28 2.97 8.13 -10.03
C LEU A 28 3.36 7.13 -8.92
N THR A 29 4.63 6.70 -8.90
CA THR A 29 5.13 5.69 -7.94
C THR A 29 5.71 6.28 -6.66
N TRP A 30 5.49 7.56 -6.42
CA TRP A 30 5.72 8.24 -5.14
C TRP A 30 4.57 7.94 -4.15
N ASP A 31 4.80 8.11 -2.87
CA ASP A 31 3.80 7.81 -1.83
C ASP A 31 2.47 8.55 -2.05
N GLY A 32 2.50 9.80 -2.57
CA GLY A 32 1.28 10.56 -2.87
C GLY A 32 0.35 9.93 -3.92
N GLY A 33 0.87 9.01 -4.74
CA GLY A 33 0.06 8.25 -5.69
C GLY A 33 -0.63 7.02 -5.09
N PHE A 34 -0.09 6.48 -4.00
CA PHE A 34 -0.50 5.20 -3.40
C PHE A 34 -1.04 5.35 -1.98
N ARG A 35 -0.47 6.27 -1.20
CA ARG A 35 -0.85 6.43 0.20
C ARG A 35 -2.16 7.19 0.33
N VAL A 36 -3.14 6.53 0.91
CA VAL A 36 -4.51 7.05 1.08
C VAL A 36 -4.94 6.99 2.53
N PRO A 37 -5.84 7.88 2.98
CA PRO A 37 -6.46 7.76 4.28
C PRO A 37 -7.42 6.56 4.32
N MET A 38 -7.51 5.93 5.49
CA MET A 38 -8.44 4.84 5.72
C MET A 38 -9.12 5.02 7.08
N LEU A 39 -10.44 4.87 7.10
CA LEU A 39 -11.24 4.89 8.32
C LEU A 39 -11.97 3.56 8.46
N VAL A 40 -11.85 2.96 9.62
CA VAL A 40 -12.50 1.69 9.96
C VAL A 40 -13.43 1.89 11.15
N ARG A 41 -14.69 1.47 11.01
CA ARG A 41 -15.64 1.39 12.10
C ARG A 41 -16.16 -0.04 12.23
N TRP A 42 -15.75 -0.70 13.29
CA TRP A 42 -16.14 -2.08 13.62
C TRP A 42 -16.38 -2.21 15.11
N PRO A 43 -17.60 -1.82 15.58
CA PRO A 43 -17.94 -1.82 16.99
C PRO A 43 -17.72 -3.19 17.64
N GLY A 44 -17.15 -3.19 18.85
CA GLY A 44 -16.84 -4.40 19.59
C GLY A 44 -15.55 -5.14 19.15
N GLN A 45 -14.95 -4.75 18.05
CA GLN A 45 -13.69 -5.35 17.55
C GLN A 45 -12.56 -4.31 17.45
N VAL A 46 -12.80 -3.20 16.78
CA VAL A 46 -11.82 -2.13 16.61
C VAL A 46 -12.06 -1.04 17.64
N PRO A 47 -11.06 -0.69 18.48
CA PRO A 47 -11.19 0.36 19.48
C PRO A 47 -11.49 1.71 18.84
N ALA A 48 -12.36 2.50 19.46
CA ALA A 48 -12.68 3.84 18.99
C ALA A 48 -11.56 4.83 19.27
N GLY A 49 -11.38 5.82 18.38
CA GLY A 49 -10.40 6.90 18.55
C GLY A 49 -8.94 6.49 18.41
N GLN A 50 -8.66 5.29 17.95
CA GLN A 50 -7.30 4.85 17.65
C GLN A 50 -6.87 5.32 16.27
N TRP A 51 -5.58 5.55 16.11
CA TRP A 51 -4.94 5.78 14.82
C TRP A 51 -3.62 5.00 14.74
N THR A 52 -3.23 4.61 13.56
CA THR A 52 -1.97 3.92 13.31
C THR A 52 -1.34 4.40 12.01
N GLY A 53 -0.01 4.41 11.96
CA GLY A 53 0.78 4.63 10.75
C GLY A 53 1.35 3.34 10.17
N GLU A 54 0.87 2.18 10.66
CA GLU A 54 1.30 0.87 10.19
C GLU A 54 0.98 0.67 8.70
N LEU A 55 1.80 -0.14 8.05
CA LEU A 55 1.63 -0.44 6.63
C LEU A 55 0.47 -1.41 6.43
N MET A 56 -0.51 -1.02 5.64
CA MET A 56 -1.61 -1.87 5.19
C MET A 56 -1.89 -1.62 3.71
N SER A 57 -2.23 -2.65 2.97
CA SER A 57 -2.63 -2.57 1.56
C SER A 57 -4.07 -3.01 1.36
N SER A 58 -4.69 -2.58 0.27
CA SER A 58 -6.05 -3.01 -0.10
C SER A 58 -6.15 -4.52 -0.28
N GLU A 59 -5.07 -5.19 -0.66
CA GLU A 59 -4.96 -6.65 -0.77
C GLU A 59 -5.19 -7.37 0.55
N ASP A 60 -4.90 -6.71 1.68
CA ASP A 60 -5.02 -7.28 3.03
C ASP A 60 -6.47 -7.45 3.47
N TRP A 61 -7.41 -6.78 2.80
CA TRP A 61 -8.82 -6.86 3.20
C TRP A 61 -9.43 -8.23 2.96
N VAL A 62 -9.05 -8.94 1.91
CA VAL A 62 -9.60 -10.28 1.65
C VAL A 62 -9.26 -11.25 2.77
N PRO A 63 -7.98 -11.49 3.13
CA PRO A 63 -7.67 -12.39 4.24
C PRO A 63 -8.18 -11.88 5.59
N THR A 64 -8.17 -10.57 5.84
CA THR A 64 -8.69 -9.98 7.08
C THR A 64 -10.19 -10.23 7.26
N LEU A 65 -10.99 -9.96 6.23
CA LEU A 65 -12.44 -10.16 6.28
C LEU A 65 -12.80 -11.66 6.33
N MET A 66 -12.03 -12.51 5.67
CA MET A 66 -12.21 -13.95 5.74
C MET A 66 -11.89 -14.49 7.13
N ALA A 67 -10.83 -14.00 7.77
CA ALA A 67 -10.54 -14.32 9.17
C ALA A 67 -11.68 -13.89 10.11
N ALA A 68 -12.21 -12.69 9.92
CA ALA A 68 -13.37 -12.18 10.64
C ALA A 68 -14.64 -13.03 10.44
N ALA A 69 -14.78 -13.62 9.25
CA ALA A 69 -15.87 -14.56 8.93
C ALA A 69 -15.62 -16.00 9.41
N GLY A 70 -14.54 -16.25 10.16
CA GLY A 70 -14.21 -17.57 10.70
C GLY A 70 -13.38 -18.46 9.77
N VAL A 71 -12.77 -17.90 8.72
CA VAL A 71 -11.92 -18.61 7.75
C VAL A 71 -10.51 -18.00 7.72
N PRO A 72 -9.72 -18.08 8.82
CA PRO A 72 -8.40 -17.45 8.90
C PRO A 72 -7.35 -18.09 7.99
N ASP A 73 -7.59 -19.31 7.53
CA ASP A 73 -6.70 -20.11 6.68
C ASP A 73 -7.01 -19.98 5.18
N ILE A 74 -7.75 -18.95 4.76
CA ILE A 74 -8.20 -18.76 3.37
C ILE A 74 -7.05 -18.81 2.35
N LYS A 75 -5.88 -18.24 2.68
CA LYS A 75 -4.70 -18.28 1.80
C LYS A 75 -4.26 -19.72 1.52
N ALA A 76 -4.14 -20.53 2.54
CA ALA A 76 -3.74 -21.94 2.39
C ALA A 76 -4.80 -22.74 1.62
N LYS A 77 -6.09 -22.51 1.91
CA LYS A 77 -7.20 -23.17 1.21
C LYS A 77 -7.22 -22.83 -0.28
N LEU A 78 -7.09 -21.56 -0.63
CA LEU A 78 -7.08 -21.14 -2.02
C LEU A 78 -5.84 -21.64 -2.77
N LEU A 79 -4.69 -21.70 -2.12
CA LEU A 79 -3.47 -22.22 -2.72
C LEU A 79 -3.58 -23.72 -3.05
N GLN A 80 -4.28 -24.49 -2.22
CA GLN A 80 -4.57 -25.90 -2.44
C GLN A 80 -5.72 -26.15 -3.44
N GLY A 81 -6.59 -25.18 -3.59
CA GLY A 81 -7.81 -25.24 -4.36
C GLY A 81 -9.05 -25.30 -3.47
N ALA A 82 -9.73 -24.18 -3.32
CA ALA A 82 -10.97 -24.07 -2.55
C ALA A 82 -12.20 -24.21 -3.45
N LYS A 83 -13.11 -25.09 -3.09
CA LYS A 83 -14.41 -25.20 -3.76
C LYS A 83 -15.35 -24.13 -3.21
N ILE A 84 -15.87 -23.28 -4.10
CA ILE A 84 -16.83 -22.22 -3.79
C ILE A 84 -18.01 -22.37 -4.76
N GLY A 85 -19.15 -22.79 -4.25
CA GLY A 85 -20.25 -23.22 -5.09
C GLY A 85 -19.86 -24.46 -5.89
N ASP A 86 -20.00 -24.40 -7.20
CA ASP A 86 -19.65 -25.50 -8.11
C ASP A 86 -18.25 -25.37 -8.73
N GLU A 87 -17.54 -24.29 -8.45
CA GLU A 87 -16.22 -23.99 -9.02
C GLU A 87 -15.09 -24.22 -8.00
N VAL A 88 -13.90 -24.56 -8.51
CA VAL A 88 -12.67 -24.69 -7.72
C VAL A 88 -11.74 -23.55 -8.06
N PHE A 89 -11.43 -22.74 -7.05
CA PHE A 89 -10.50 -21.61 -7.17
C PHE A 89 -9.14 -22.00 -6.60
N LYS A 90 -8.12 -21.99 -7.44
CA LYS A 90 -6.72 -22.17 -7.03
C LYS A 90 -5.93 -20.92 -7.34
N VAL A 91 -5.78 -20.07 -6.33
CA VAL A 91 -5.15 -18.76 -6.47
C VAL A 91 -4.24 -18.45 -5.28
N HIS A 92 -3.23 -17.62 -5.50
CA HIS A 92 -2.40 -17.03 -4.45
C HIS A 92 -3.01 -15.68 -4.04
N LEU A 93 -3.05 -15.40 -2.73
CA LEU A 93 -3.41 -14.09 -2.19
C LEU A 93 -2.14 -13.41 -1.64
N ASP A 94 -1.86 -12.21 -2.11
CA ASP A 94 -0.72 -11.40 -1.67
C ASP A 94 -0.98 -10.69 -0.33
N GLY A 95 -2.25 -10.56 0.05
CA GLY A 95 -2.68 -9.89 1.29
C GLY A 95 -2.33 -10.68 2.55
N TYR A 96 -2.28 -9.97 3.68
CA TYR A 96 -2.09 -10.48 5.04
C TYR A 96 -3.34 -10.24 5.87
N ASP A 97 -3.64 -11.14 6.80
CA ASP A 97 -4.65 -10.90 7.82
C ASP A 97 -4.14 -9.84 8.82
N GLN A 98 -4.80 -8.70 8.86
CA GLN A 98 -4.47 -7.54 9.68
C GLN A 98 -5.36 -7.41 10.93
N SER A 99 -6.05 -8.48 11.31
CA SER A 99 -6.98 -8.47 12.46
C SER A 99 -6.30 -7.99 13.74
N GLU A 100 -5.08 -8.45 14.02
CA GLU A 100 -4.34 -8.04 15.23
C GLU A 100 -4.01 -6.54 15.22
N MET A 101 -3.57 -6.00 14.09
CA MET A 101 -3.30 -4.57 13.94
C MET A 101 -4.58 -3.73 14.11
N LEU A 102 -5.68 -4.13 13.46
CA LEU A 102 -6.94 -3.40 13.52
C LEU A 102 -7.55 -3.39 14.92
N THR A 103 -7.39 -4.48 15.67
CA THR A 103 -7.89 -4.59 17.05
C THR A 103 -6.94 -3.98 18.09
N GLY A 104 -5.77 -3.50 17.68
CA GLY A 104 -4.75 -2.92 18.57
C GLY A 104 -3.95 -3.96 19.37
N ASN A 105 -4.01 -5.24 18.99
CA ASN A 105 -3.35 -6.34 19.69
C ASN A 105 -1.96 -6.69 19.13
N GLY A 106 -1.55 -6.05 18.03
CA GLY A 106 -0.24 -6.29 17.43
C GLY A 106 0.09 -5.31 16.29
N PRO A 107 1.31 -5.38 15.75
CA PRO A 107 1.72 -4.59 14.59
C PRO A 107 1.08 -5.13 13.30
N SER A 108 1.25 -4.39 12.20
CA SER A 108 0.96 -4.90 10.88
C SER A 108 1.78 -6.15 10.57
N ARG A 109 1.16 -7.12 9.91
CA ARG A 109 1.86 -8.30 9.35
C ARG A 109 2.51 -8.00 8.01
N ARG A 110 2.17 -6.86 7.36
CA ARG A 110 2.79 -6.44 6.12
C ARG A 110 4.05 -5.64 6.40
N ARG A 111 5.15 -6.07 5.81
CA ARG A 111 6.45 -5.38 5.90
C ARG A 111 6.91 -4.82 4.56
N GLU A 112 6.32 -5.28 3.45
CA GLU A 112 6.69 -4.88 2.10
C GLU A 112 5.50 -4.35 1.32
N PHE A 113 5.79 -3.48 0.36
CA PHE A 113 4.84 -2.98 -0.62
C PHE A 113 5.53 -2.75 -1.97
N PHE A 114 4.87 -3.21 -3.04
CA PHE A 114 5.39 -3.13 -4.40
C PHE A 114 4.64 -2.05 -5.17
N PHE A 115 5.37 -1.07 -5.67
CA PHE A 115 4.81 0.06 -6.41
C PHE A 115 4.93 -0.23 -7.91
N TYR A 116 3.82 -0.62 -8.51
CA TYR A 116 3.74 -0.83 -9.95
C TYR A 116 3.29 0.45 -10.66
N GLY A 117 4.00 0.80 -11.74
CA GLY A 117 3.56 1.79 -12.72
C GLY A 117 3.06 1.05 -13.95
N GLU A 118 1.73 0.84 -14.03
CA GLU A 118 1.10 -0.04 -15.01
C GLU A 118 1.55 -1.50 -14.80
N THR A 119 2.40 -2.04 -15.68
CA THR A 119 2.91 -3.42 -15.60
C THR A 119 4.31 -3.52 -15.01
N ASP A 120 5.01 -2.40 -14.85
CA ASP A 120 6.40 -2.38 -14.43
C ASP A 120 6.55 -2.15 -12.93
N LEU A 121 7.40 -2.93 -12.28
CA LEU A 121 7.80 -2.70 -10.90
C LEU A 121 8.75 -1.49 -10.83
N ASN A 122 8.26 -0.37 -10.33
CA ASN A 122 9.01 0.87 -10.28
C ASN A 122 9.65 1.16 -8.93
N ALA A 123 9.04 0.69 -7.83
CA ALA A 123 9.65 0.81 -6.51
C ALA A 123 9.23 -0.34 -5.59
N VAL A 124 10.04 -0.58 -4.57
CA VAL A 124 9.76 -1.55 -3.50
C VAL A 124 10.01 -0.87 -2.17
N ARG A 125 9.09 -1.02 -1.24
CA ARG A 125 9.26 -0.66 0.15
C ARG A 125 9.39 -1.91 1.00
N VAL A 126 10.37 -1.93 1.90
CA VAL A 126 10.49 -2.93 2.97
C VAL A 126 10.70 -2.17 4.27
N ASP A 127 9.80 -2.35 5.21
CA ASP A 127 9.74 -1.59 6.46
C ASP A 127 9.81 -0.06 6.21
N ASN A 128 10.90 0.58 6.61
CA ASN A 128 11.13 2.01 6.43
C ASN A 128 11.87 2.35 5.13
N TRP A 129 12.40 1.36 4.44
CA TRP A 129 13.23 1.58 3.26
C TRP A 129 12.42 1.43 1.98
N LYS A 130 12.46 2.45 1.13
CA LYS A 130 11.89 2.41 -0.21
C LYS A 130 12.98 2.61 -1.24
N VAL A 131 13.07 1.69 -2.19
CA VAL A 131 13.98 1.80 -3.33
C VAL A 131 13.17 2.04 -4.59
N HIS A 132 13.47 3.12 -5.30
CA HIS A 132 12.95 3.35 -6.64
C HIS A 132 13.90 2.75 -7.67
N LEU A 133 13.40 1.85 -8.49
CA LEU A 133 14.07 1.23 -9.64
C LEU A 133 13.81 2.06 -10.90
N ALA A 134 12.66 2.69 -10.97
CA ALA A 134 12.28 3.64 -11.99
C ALA A 134 11.38 4.72 -11.38
N ILE A 135 11.43 5.93 -11.94
CA ILE A 135 10.64 7.07 -11.48
C ILE A 135 9.73 7.53 -12.60
N LYS A 136 8.43 7.61 -12.29
CA LYS A 136 7.43 8.18 -13.16
C LYS A 136 7.02 9.55 -12.61
N ASN A 137 7.40 10.62 -13.30
CA ASN A 137 7.17 12.01 -12.88
C ASN A 137 5.90 12.62 -13.51
N GLN A 138 5.32 11.98 -14.51
CA GLN A 138 4.10 12.44 -15.16
C GLN A 138 3.26 11.23 -15.55
N TRP A 139 1.95 11.33 -15.39
CA TRP A 139 1.02 10.23 -15.65
C TRP A 139 1.15 9.62 -17.05
N ILE A 140 1.24 10.48 -18.06
CA ILE A 140 1.27 10.06 -19.48
C ILE A 140 2.65 9.67 -20.01
N LYS A 141 3.72 9.86 -19.22
CA LYS A 141 5.08 9.50 -19.61
C LYS A 141 5.47 8.14 -19.08
N ALA A 142 6.33 7.45 -19.81
CA ALA A 142 6.99 6.26 -19.33
C ALA A 142 7.83 6.57 -18.08
N ALA A 143 8.00 5.56 -17.22
CA ALA A 143 8.93 5.66 -16.10
C ALA A 143 10.38 5.64 -16.60
N GLU A 144 11.23 6.45 -16.00
CA GLU A 144 12.66 6.51 -16.27
C GLU A 144 13.42 5.63 -15.28
N LYS A 145 14.24 4.70 -15.77
CA LYS A 145 15.05 3.83 -14.91
C LYS A 145 16.05 4.64 -14.09
N VAL A 146 16.22 4.27 -12.83
CA VAL A 146 17.21 4.86 -11.93
C VAL A 146 18.39 3.90 -11.82
N PRO A 147 19.53 4.16 -12.49
CA PRO A 147 20.71 3.30 -12.40
C PRO A 147 21.21 3.19 -10.94
N GLY A 148 21.31 1.98 -10.44
CA GLY A 148 21.70 1.71 -9.05
C GLY A 148 20.57 1.87 -8.03
N GLY A 149 19.39 2.30 -8.46
CA GLY A 149 18.24 2.56 -7.57
C GLY A 149 18.40 3.84 -6.74
N LEU A 150 17.26 4.40 -6.32
CA LEU A 150 17.21 5.52 -5.37
C LEU A 150 16.63 5.00 -4.06
N LEU A 151 17.46 4.89 -3.02
CA LEU A 151 17.06 4.41 -1.70
C LEU A 151 16.66 5.58 -0.80
N ILE A 152 15.48 5.49 -0.19
CA ILE A 152 14.93 6.49 0.71
C ILE A 152 14.53 5.81 2.03
N ASP A 153 14.89 6.41 3.16
CA ASP A 153 14.32 6.07 4.47
C ASP A 153 13.02 6.87 4.65
N ILE A 154 11.88 6.20 4.45
CA ILE A 154 10.54 6.81 4.54
C ILE A 154 10.20 7.27 5.97
N LYS A 155 10.86 6.76 6.99
CA LYS A 155 10.69 7.23 8.37
C LYS A 155 11.37 8.59 8.60
N LEU A 156 12.54 8.80 8.00
CA LEU A 156 13.29 10.06 8.09
C LEU A 156 12.82 11.07 7.05
N ASP A 157 12.43 10.61 5.86
CA ASP A 157 11.91 11.44 4.77
C ASP A 157 10.54 10.93 4.28
N PRO A 158 9.48 11.12 5.07
CA PRO A 158 8.15 10.60 4.74
C PRO A 158 7.52 11.28 3.51
N PHE A 159 8.10 12.37 3.04
CA PHE A 159 7.62 13.12 1.88
C PHE A 159 8.49 12.95 0.64
N GLU A 160 9.47 12.05 0.70
CA GLU A 160 10.37 11.69 -0.41
C GLU A 160 11.01 12.95 -1.07
N ARG A 161 11.51 13.89 -0.26
CA ARG A 161 12.10 15.17 -0.71
C ARG A 161 13.60 15.11 -0.93
N THR A 162 14.29 14.16 -0.27
CA THR A 162 15.75 14.02 -0.29
C THR A 162 16.38 13.62 -1.63
N PRO A 163 15.67 13.04 -2.61
CA PRO A 163 16.28 12.72 -3.90
C PRO A 163 16.96 13.93 -4.57
N GLU A 164 16.43 15.11 -4.35
CA GLU A 164 16.98 16.35 -4.94
C GLU A 164 18.23 16.84 -4.20
N ALA A 165 18.34 16.54 -2.90
CA ALA A 165 19.51 16.86 -2.08
C ALA A 165 20.62 15.79 -2.18
N ALA A 166 20.31 14.57 -2.60
CA ALA A 166 21.26 13.45 -2.66
C ALA A 166 22.43 13.68 -3.64
N GLY A 167 22.33 14.64 -4.56
CA GLY A 167 23.42 15.06 -5.43
C GLY A 167 24.64 15.65 -4.71
N HIS A 168 24.50 16.00 -3.43
CA HIS A 168 25.56 16.60 -2.61
C HIS A 168 26.48 15.55 -1.96
N PHE A 169 26.13 14.26 -2.06
CA PHE A 169 26.88 13.14 -1.47
C PHE A 169 27.48 12.18 -2.51
N ARG A 170 27.59 12.62 -3.76
CA ARG A 170 28.26 11.89 -4.82
C ARG A 170 29.69 12.35 -5.04
#